data_6a88626ef788569e2d225d5156709cd5
#
_entry.id   6a88626ef788569e2d225d5156709cd5
#
_cell.length_a   1.000
_cell.length_b   1.000
_cell.length_c   1.000
_cell.angle_alpha   90.00
_cell.angle_beta   90.00
_cell.angle_gamma   90.00
#
_symmetry.space_group_name_H-M   'P 1'
#
loop_
_entity.id
_entity.type
_entity.pdbx_description
1 polymer ?
#
loop_
_entity_poly.entity_id
_entity_poly.type
_entity_poly.pdbx_seq_one_letter_code
_entity_poly.pdbx_strand_id
1 'polypeptide(L)'
;MPDSKRYLRPEVTGRIRRLELTARRVVEGFLSGMHRSPYFGQSIEFLQHRQYTPGDEIRHIDWKVYARQDRLHIKQYEEETNLRLSLVVDRSGSMAYGNGESNKFDYSASIAASLAYLALRQKDATGLFTFDQNVQSIVPAKSNQHQLSRILSVLDSVGADGRTDLPRVAKEIANSIPRRGLVVVISDLLGVDNLMEGLRVLRQRGHDVALMHVLHDDELDFDFSGATRFEGLESDDFLNCNPRALREGYLEALNEFLAKTKKACGRLSIDYMQVRTSEPLDAVLASFLASRQALPKLKR
;
A
#
# COMPACT_ATOMS: atom_id res chain seq x y z
N MET A 1 7.30 25.71 -7.60
CA MET A 1 7.56 24.37 -7.02
C MET A 1 6.24 23.89 -6.49
N PRO A 2 5.76 22.67 -6.85
CA PRO A 2 4.51 22.16 -6.29
C PRO A 2 4.66 22.08 -4.78
N ASP A 3 3.65 22.51 -4.05
CA ASP A 3 3.66 22.55 -2.59
C ASP A 3 3.62 21.10 -2.05
N SER A 4 4.80 20.53 -1.83
CA SER A 4 4.97 19.15 -1.34
C SER A 4 4.30 18.89 0.02
N LYS A 5 3.82 19.95 0.68
CA LYS A 5 3.12 19.89 1.98
C LYS A 5 1.64 19.55 1.84
N ARG A 6 1.05 19.59 0.63
CA ARG A 6 -0.37 19.35 0.42
C ARG A 6 -0.83 17.98 0.97
N TYR A 7 -0.03 16.93 0.77
CA TYR A 7 -0.35 15.57 1.17
C TYR A 7 0.27 15.12 2.50
N LEU A 8 1.20 15.92 3.07
CA LEU A 8 1.77 15.71 4.41
C LEU A 8 1.29 16.80 5.36
N ARG A 9 0.07 16.65 5.87
CA ARG A 9 -0.49 17.59 6.84
C ARG A 9 0.36 17.61 8.11
N PRO A 10 0.70 18.79 8.69
CA PRO A 10 1.55 18.89 9.89
C PRO A 10 1.04 18.06 11.07
N GLU A 11 -0.28 17.99 11.25
CA GLU A 11 -0.96 17.20 12.29
C GLU A 11 -0.69 15.70 12.13
N VAL A 12 -0.77 15.20 10.89
CA VAL A 12 -0.50 13.79 10.54
C VAL A 12 0.99 13.49 10.72
N THR A 13 1.89 14.38 10.30
CA THR A 13 3.34 14.17 10.44
C THR A 13 3.77 14.01 11.90
N GLY A 14 3.17 14.78 12.82
CA GLY A 14 3.43 14.65 14.26
C GLY A 14 2.97 13.31 14.84
N ARG A 15 1.83 12.80 14.40
CA ARG A 15 1.27 11.50 14.81
C ARG A 15 1.99 10.33 14.14
N ILE A 16 2.41 10.48 12.88
CA ILE A 16 3.22 9.49 12.16
C ILE A 16 4.51 9.16 12.91
N ARG A 17 5.17 10.14 13.56
CA ARG A 17 6.34 9.87 14.41
C ARG A 17 6.06 8.88 15.54
N ARG A 18 4.86 8.92 16.14
CA ARG A 18 4.46 7.94 17.16
C ARG A 18 4.18 6.57 16.56
N LEU A 19 3.66 6.54 15.34
CA LEU A 19 3.41 5.32 14.59
C LEU A 19 4.69 4.69 14.04
N GLU A 20 5.79 5.46 13.95
CA GLU A 20 7.08 4.98 13.44
C GLU A 20 7.59 3.75 14.19
N LEU A 21 7.51 3.75 15.53
CA LEU A 21 7.91 2.60 16.34
C LEU A 21 7.01 1.39 16.10
N THR A 22 5.72 1.62 15.89
CA THR A 22 4.76 0.56 15.57
C THR A 22 5.03 0.04 14.16
N ALA A 23 5.20 0.93 13.17
CA ALA A 23 5.53 0.58 11.80
C ALA A 23 6.84 -0.21 11.71
N ARG A 24 7.87 0.17 12.46
CA ARG A 24 9.13 -0.54 12.53
C ARG A 24 8.95 -1.99 12.99
N ARG A 25 8.19 -2.23 14.05
CA ARG A 25 7.90 -3.60 14.53
C ARG A 25 7.12 -4.41 13.50
N VAL A 26 6.16 -3.78 12.80
CA VAL A 26 5.37 -4.43 11.74
C VAL A 26 6.27 -4.85 10.60
N VAL A 27 7.11 -3.93 10.14
CA VAL A 27 8.04 -4.17 9.04
C VAL A 27 9.04 -5.24 9.44
N GLU A 28 9.63 -5.19 10.63
CA GLU A 28 10.53 -6.24 11.14
C GLU A 28 9.82 -7.60 11.25
N GLY A 29 8.56 -7.63 11.72
CA GLY A 29 7.75 -8.85 11.76
C GLY A 29 7.46 -9.43 10.39
N PHE A 30 7.11 -8.58 9.43
CA PHE A 30 6.91 -8.94 8.02
C PHE A 30 8.20 -9.49 7.41
N LEU A 31 9.31 -8.80 7.58
CA LEU A 31 10.61 -9.17 7.06
C LEU A 31 11.12 -10.48 7.68
N SER A 32 11.00 -10.68 9.00
CA SER A 32 11.39 -11.94 9.64
C SER A 32 10.56 -13.14 9.14
N GLY A 33 9.32 -12.91 8.68
CA GLY A 33 8.50 -13.90 7.98
C GLY A 33 8.99 -14.20 6.57
N MET A 34 9.60 -13.22 5.88
CA MET A 34 10.15 -13.37 4.52
C MET A 34 11.57 -13.96 4.51
N HIS A 35 12.32 -13.91 5.60
CA HIS A 35 13.70 -14.45 5.72
C HIS A 35 13.85 -15.95 5.48
N ARG A 36 12.77 -16.67 5.32
CA ARG A 36 12.81 -18.10 4.94
C ARG A 36 12.70 -18.33 3.43
N SER A 37 12.72 -17.27 2.60
CA SER A 37 12.78 -17.42 1.15
C SER A 37 14.24 -17.37 0.67
N PRO A 38 14.78 -18.42 0.03
CA PRO A 38 16.18 -18.48 -0.40
C PRO A 38 16.53 -17.53 -1.55
N TYR A 39 15.61 -16.66 -1.98
CA TYR A 39 15.76 -15.80 -3.18
C TYR A 39 15.93 -14.30 -2.89
N PHE A 40 16.10 -13.89 -1.63
CA PHE A 40 16.45 -12.49 -1.35
C PHE A 40 17.95 -12.30 -1.46
N GLY A 41 18.36 -11.42 -2.41
CA GLY A 41 19.72 -10.92 -2.48
C GLY A 41 20.03 -10.17 -1.19
N GLN A 42 20.76 -10.81 -0.30
CA GLN A 42 21.22 -10.26 0.96
C GLN A 42 22.20 -9.12 0.64
N SER A 43 21.83 -7.89 0.93
CA SER A 43 22.83 -6.87 1.25
C SER A 43 23.18 -7.09 2.71
N ILE A 44 24.24 -7.85 2.94
CA ILE A 44 24.74 -8.16 4.28
C ILE A 44 25.78 -7.09 4.58
N GLU A 45 25.45 -6.09 5.40
CA GLU A 45 26.46 -5.17 5.91
C GLU A 45 27.15 -5.77 7.14
N PHE A 46 28.48 -5.73 7.12
CA PHE A 46 29.28 -6.18 8.25
C PHE A 46 29.11 -5.18 9.42
N LEU A 47 28.56 -5.66 10.55
CA LEU A 47 28.31 -4.84 11.73
C LEU A 47 29.55 -4.79 12.62
N GLN A 48 30.00 -5.95 13.11
CA GLN A 48 31.14 -6.05 14.04
C GLN A 48 31.65 -7.50 14.16
N HIS A 49 32.82 -7.66 14.77
CA HIS A 49 33.28 -8.94 15.25
C HIS A 49 32.80 -9.17 16.69
N ARG A 50 32.24 -10.34 16.97
CA ARG A 50 31.94 -10.83 18.32
C ARG A 50 32.79 -12.09 18.60
N GLN A 51 33.23 -12.27 19.81
CA GLN A 51 33.92 -13.48 20.20
C GLN A 51 33.00 -14.69 20.04
N TYR A 52 33.53 -15.78 19.48
CA TYR A 52 32.80 -17.05 19.30
C TYR A 52 32.40 -17.62 20.66
N THR A 53 31.19 -18.11 20.76
CA THR A 53 30.69 -18.89 21.89
C THR A 53 30.23 -20.28 21.41
N PRO A 54 30.45 -21.36 22.19
CA PRO A 54 29.96 -22.67 21.82
C PRO A 54 28.45 -22.66 21.52
N GLY A 55 28.10 -23.14 20.34
CA GLY A 55 26.72 -23.09 19.82
C GLY A 55 26.53 -22.13 18.63
N ASP A 56 27.49 -21.27 18.36
CA ASP A 56 27.48 -20.42 17.18
C ASP A 56 27.82 -21.19 15.91
N GLU A 57 27.25 -20.75 14.76
CA GLU A 57 27.52 -21.39 13.47
C GLU A 57 28.95 -21.16 12.99
N ILE A 58 29.70 -22.22 12.78
CA ILE A 58 31.12 -22.23 12.39
C ILE A 58 31.37 -21.51 11.06
N ARG A 59 30.40 -21.51 10.14
CA ARG A 59 30.51 -20.83 8.83
C ARG A 59 30.66 -19.32 8.92
N HIS A 60 30.33 -18.71 10.06
CA HIS A 60 30.45 -17.27 10.30
C HIS A 60 31.76 -16.88 10.98
N ILE A 61 32.66 -17.84 11.25
CA ILE A 61 33.99 -17.57 11.83
C ILE A 61 34.83 -16.78 10.82
N ASP A 62 35.44 -15.70 11.29
CA ASP A 62 36.45 -14.98 10.52
C ASP A 62 37.82 -15.60 10.66
N TRP A 63 38.16 -16.50 9.74
CA TRP A 63 39.45 -17.17 9.71
C TRP A 63 40.64 -16.22 9.50
N LYS A 64 40.43 -15.04 8.92
CA LYS A 64 41.46 -14.02 8.75
C LYS A 64 41.82 -13.36 10.08
N VAL A 65 40.81 -13.10 10.93
CA VAL A 65 41.00 -12.56 12.28
C VAL A 65 41.65 -13.63 13.17
N TYR A 66 41.19 -14.88 13.09
CA TYR A 66 41.78 -16.01 13.80
C TYR A 66 43.26 -16.16 13.49
N ALA A 67 43.67 -16.12 12.22
CA ALA A 67 45.09 -16.24 11.82
C ALA A 67 45.99 -15.11 12.33
N ARG A 68 45.40 -13.97 12.74
CA ARG A 68 46.16 -12.80 13.25
C ARG A 68 46.21 -12.72 14.78
N GLN A 69 45.15 -13.17 15.43
CA GLN A 69 44.94 -12.91 16.87
C GLN A 69 44.81 -14.19 17.70
N ASP A 70 44.81 -15.35 17.07
CA ASP A 70 44.59 -16.68 17.68
C ASP A 70 43.31 -16.75 18.56
N ARG A 71 42.31 -15.95 18.19
CA ARG A 71 41.00 -15.90 18.86
C ARG A 71 39.88 -16.04 17.85
N LEU A 72 38.95 -16.95 18.15
CA LEU A 72 37.79 -17.16 17.30
C LEU A 72 36.81 -16.01 17.42
N HIS A 73 36.53 -15.33 16.31
CA HIS A 73 35.54 -14.29 16.20
C HIS A 73 34.52 -14.64 15.11
N ILE A 74 33.27 -14.31 15.37
CA ILE A 74 32.21 -14.41 14.40
C ILE A 74 31.97 -13.04 13.77
N LYS A 75 31.77 -13.04 12.46
CA LYS A 75 31.25 -11.89 11.75
C LYS A 75 29.77 -11.76 12.07
N GLN A 76 29.40 -10.73 12.81
CA GLN A 76 28.02 -10.32 12.92
C GLN A 76 27.68 -9.43 11.74
N TYR A 77 26.59 -9.79 11.06
CA TYR A 77 26.06 -9.03 9.95
C TYR A 77 24.71 -8.46 10.37
N GLU A 78 24.49 -7.20 10.05
CA GLU A 78 23.16 -6.62 10.10
C GLU A 78 22.50 -6.90 8.76
N GLU A 79 21.42 -7.67 8.78
CA GLU A 79 20.59 -7.84 7.59
C GLU A 79 19.79 -6.55 7.41
N GLU A 80 20.24 -5.65 6.53
CA GLU A 80 19.38 -4.59 6.02
C GLU A 80 18.27 -5.23 5.19
N THR A 81 17.17 -5.51 5.83
CA THR A 81 15.96 -5.98 5.19
C THR A 81 15.28 -4.79 4.54
N ASN A 82 15.68 -4.47 3.32
CA ASN A 82 15.05 -3.42 2.54
C ASN A 82 13.69 -3.91 2.02
N LEU A 83 12.63 -3.62 2.77
CA LEU A 83 11.26 -3.79 2.26
C LEU A 83 11.10 -2.99 0.97
N ARG A 84 10.46 -3.61 -0.03
CA ARG A 84 10.02 -2.91 -1.23
C ARG A 84 8.53 -2.66 -1.15
N LEU A 85 8.16 -1.40 -1.01
CA LEU A 85 6.79 -0.94 -1.03
C LEU A 85 6.46 -0.39 -2.43
N SER A 86 5.42 -0.93 -3.05
CA SER A 86 4.85 -0.42 -4.29
C SER A 86 3.44 0.08 -4.00
N LEU A 87 3.24 1.39 -4.08
CA LEU A 87 1.95 2.04 -3.94
C LEU A 87 1.29 2.09 -5.32
N VAL A 88 0.05 1.64 -5.40
CA VAL A 88 -0.74 1.58 -6.63
C VAL A 88 -2.01 2.37 -6.40
N VAL A 89 -2.09 3.57 -6.97
CA VAL A 89 -3.15 4.55 -6.70
C VAL A 89 -4.04 4.69 -7.93
N ASP A 90 -5.31 4.44 -7.73
CA ASP A 90 -6.37 4.66 -8.71
C ASP A 90 -6.61 6.15 -8.93
N ARG A 91 -6.69 6.54 -10.19
CA ARG A 91 -7.01 7.90 -10.62
C ARG A 91 -8.19 7.96 -11.60
N SER A 92 -9.03 6.94 -11.61
CA SER A 92 -10.24 6.93 -12.44
C SER A 92 -11.17 8.11 -12.12
N GLY A 93 -12.11 8.38 -13.01
CA GLY A 93 -13.08 9.46 -12.85
C GLY A 93 -13.90 9.35 -11.57
N SER A 94 -14.24 8.12 -11.14
CA SER A 94 -14.95 7.86 -9.89
C SER A 94 -14.21 8.35 -8.66
N MET A 95 -12.87 8.35 -8.68
CA MET A 95 -12.02 8.85 -7.60
C MET A 95 -12.11 10.38 -7.43
N ALA A 96 -12.63 11.12 -8.40
CA ALA A 96 -12.89 12.56 -8.27
C ALA A 96 -14.09 12.87 -7.35
N TYR A 97 -14.90 11.86 -6.98
CA TYR A 97 -16.06 12.07 -6.15
C TYR A 97 -15.70 12.62 -4.77
N GLY A 98 -16.50 13.61 -4.32
CA GLY A 98 -16.31 14.35 -3.08
C GLY A 98 -16.00 15.83 -3.31
N ASN A 99 -15.99 16.63 -2.25
CA ASN A 99 -15.80 18.07 -2.32
C ASN A 99 -14.38 18.48 -1.85
N GLY A 100 -13.67 19.24 -2.67
CA GLY A 100 -12.39 19.85 -2.31
C GLY A 100 -11.33 18.84 -1.85
N GLU A 101 -10.75 19.08 -0.67
CA GLU A 101 -9.72 18.20 -0.10
C GLU A 101 -10.27 16.84 0.43
N SER A 102 -11.59 16.63 0.38
CA SER A 102 -12.28 15.43 0.85
C SER A 102 -12.63 14.47 -0.30
N ASN A 103 -12.21 14.72 -1.53
CA ASN A 103 -12.45 13.77 -2.61
C ASN A 103 -11.64 12.48 -2.40
N LYS A 104 -12.11 11.37 -2.99
CA LYS A 104 -11.48 10.05 -2.81
C LYS A 104 -10.03 10.03 -3.30
N PHE A 105 -9.71 10.74 -4.39
CA PHE A 105 -8.34 10.79 -4.92
C PHE A 105 -7.37 11.52 -3.98
N ASP A 106 -7.72 12.72 -3.50
CA ASP A 106 -6.86 13.49 -2.58
C ASP A 106 -6.64 12.76 -1.26
N TYR A 107 -7.68 12.07 -0.77
CA TYR A 107 -7.58 11.23 0.40
C TYR A 107 -6.64 10.02 0.16
N SER A 108 -6.80 9.32 -0.96
CA SER A 108 -5.93 8.20 -1.38
C SER A 108 -4.48 8.62 -1.59
N ALA A 109 -4.27 9.79 -2.22
CA ALA A 109 -2.95 10.38 -2.37
C ALA A 109 -2.30 10.72 -1.01
N SER A 110 -3.10 11.16 -0.03
CA SER A 110 -2.64 11.42 1.34
C SER A 110 -2.24 10.13 2.06
N ILE A 111 -2.98 9.03 1.89
CA ILE A 111 -2.60 7.69 2.37
C ILE A 111 -1.28 7.26 1.73
N ALA A 112 -1.18 7.32 0.41
CA ALA A 112 0.01 6.91 -0.34
C ALA A 112 1.25 7.73 0.07
N ALA A 113 1.12 9.05 0.18
CA ALA A 113 2.19 9.94 0.62
C ALA A 113 2.67 9.61 2.05
N SER A 114 1.73 9.31 2.95
CA SER A 114 2.03 8.99 4.34
C SER A 114 2.73 7.62 4.47
N LEU A 115 2.27 6.61 3.74
CA LEU A 115 2.92 5.30 3.68
C LEU A 115 4.32 5.40 3.05
N ALA A 116 4.48 6.19 1.97
CA ALA A 116 5.78 6.46 1.36
C ALA A 116 6.74 7.13 2.34
N TYR A 117 6.26 8.14 3.07
CA TYR A 117 7.05 8.83 4.08
C TYR A 117 7.54 7.88 5.17
N LEU A 118 6.65 7.04 5.71
CA LEU A 118 6.98 6.05 6.75
C LEU A 118 8.03 5.05 6.26
N ALA A 119 7.82 4.45 5.09
CA ALA A 119 8.73 3.47 4.53
C ALA A 119 10.12 4.07 4.23
N LEU A 120 10.17 5.24 3.59
CA LEU A 120 11.44 5.91 3.29
C LEU A 120 12.21 6.36 4.54
N ARG A 121 11.52 6.70 5.62
CA ARG A 121 12.17 6.96 6.91
C ARG A 121 12.84 5.73 7.51
N GLN A 122 12.34 4.54 7.17
CA GLN A 122 12.91 3.25 7.55
C GLN A 122 13.98 2.77 6.54
N LYS A 123 14.36 3.63 5.58
CA LYS A 123 15.26 3.33 4.46
C LYS A 123 14.73 2.24 3.50
N ASP A 124 13.45 1.94 3.55
CA ASP A 124 12.80 1.00 2.64
C ASP A 124 12.66 1.57 1.23
N ALA A 125 12.76 0.71 0.22
CA ALA A 125 12.60 1.13 -1.16
C ALA A 125 11.12 1.30 -1.50
N THR A 126 10.70 2.52 -1.82
CA THR A 126 9.30 2.85 -2.11
C THR A 126 9.14 3.33 -3.54
N GLY A 127 8.13 2.80 -4.24
CA GLY A 127 7.72 3.19 -5.58
C GLY A 127 6.23 3.55 -5.64
N LEU A 128 5.84 4.19 -6.74
CA LEU A 128 4.46 4.60 -7.00
C LEU A 128 4.07 4.20 -8.42
N PHE A 129 2.86 3.71 -8.57
CA PHE A 129 2.14 3.54 -9.83
C PHE A 129 0.82 4.29 -9.70
N THR A 130 0.50 5.13 -10.68
CA THR A 130 -0.84 5.68 -10.82
C THR A 130 -1.49 5.08 -12.06
N PHE A 131 -2.77 4.79 -11.99
CA PHE A 131 -3.48 4.13 -13.06
C PHE A 131 -4.92 4.62 -13.22
N ASP A 132 -5.43 4.44 -14.42
CA ASP A 132 -6.83 4.45 -14.82
C ASP A 132 -7.08 3.21 -15.71
N GLN A 133 -7.39 3.36 -17.00
CA GLN A 133 -7.41 2.25 -17.97
C GLN A 133 -6.01 1.69 -18.27
N ASN A 134 -4.96 2.48 -18.02
CA ASN A 134 -3.56 2.14 -18.24
C ASN A 134 -2.72 2.59 -17.05
N VAL A 135 -1.49 2.10 -16.97
CA VAL A 135 -0.52 2.69 -16.06
C VAL A 135 -0.10 4.06 -16.60
N GLN A 136 -0.43 5.11 -15.85
CA GLN A 136 -0.18 6.50 -16.26
C GLN A 136 1.19 7.00 -15.84
N SER A 137 1.60 6.66 -14.63
CA SER A 137 2.90 7.06 -14.12
C SER A 137 3.57 5.94 -13.34
N ILE A 138 4.87 5.83 -13.50
CA ILE A 138 5.71 4.86 -12.78
C ILE A 138 6.86 5.59 -12.12
N VAL A 139 6.92 5.53 -10.79
CA VAL A 139 8.10 5.89 -10.00
C VAL A 139 8.71 4.59 -9.46
N PRO A 140 9.83 4.11 -10.04
CA PRO A 140 10.46 2.87 -9.60
C PRO A 140 10.87 2.92 -8.13
N ALA A 141 10.74 1.78 -7.41
CA ALA A 141 11.04 1.71 -5.99
C ALA A 141 12.53 1.94 -5.72
N LYS A 142 12.82 3.00 -4.94
CA LYS A 142 14.15 3.41 -4.47
C LYS A 142 14.05 3.91 -3.03
N SER A 143 15.18 3.93 -2.31
CA SER A 143 15.29 4.41 -0.92
C SER A 143 16.12 5.70 -0.81
N ASN A 144 16.30 6.44 -1.91
CA ASN A 144 17.09 7.67 -1.91
C ASN A 144 16.31 8.88 -1.36
N GLN A 145 17.06 9.90 -0.96
CA GLN A 145 16.55 11.12 -0.30
C GLN A 145 15.52 11.90 -1.13
N HIS A 146 15.59 11.82 -2.48
CA HIS A 146 14.67 12.53 -3.37
C HIS A 146 13.42 11.74 -3.75
N GLN A 147 13.30 10.52 -3.27
CA GLN A 147 12.22 9.62 -3.69
C GLN A 147 10.84 10.12 -3.25
N LEU A 148 10.75 10.63 -2.01
CA LEU A 148 9.50 11.20 -1.51
C LEU A 148 9.03 12.37 -2.38
N SER A 149 9.93 13.32 -2.68
CA SER A 149 9.59 14.47 -3.52
C SER A 149 9.12 14.06 -4.92
N ARG A 150 9.70 13.01 -5.50
CA ARG A 150 9.25 12.45 -6.79
C ARG A 150 7.84 11.86 -6.70
N ILE A 151 7.57 11.08 -5.66
CA ILE A 151 6.24 10.50 -5.41
C ILE A 151 5.20 11.62 -5.24
N LEU A 152 5.48 12.61 -4.38
CA LEU A 152 4.60 13.74 -4.14
C LEU A 152 4.36 14.56 -5.40
N SER A 153 5.39 14.81 -6.21
CA SER A 153 5.28 15.54 -7.48
C SER A 153 4.35 14.82 -8.47
N VAL A 154 4.40 13.49 -8.54
CA VAL A 154 3.49 12.72 -9.39
C VAL A 154 2.07 12.80 -8.85
N LEU A 155 1.85 12.57 -7.56
CA LEU A 155 0.51 12.65 -6.96
C LEU A 155 -0.12 14.04 -7.08
N ASP A 156 0.69 15.10 -7.03
CA ASP A 156 0.23 16.49 -7.19
C ASP A 156 -0.08 16.88 -8.65
N SER A 157 0.66 16.30 -9.60
CA SER A 157 0.52 16.60 -11.03
C SER A 157 -0.63 15.86 -11.71
N VAL A 158 -1.18 14.83 -11.05
CA VAL A 158 -2.20 13.94 -11.60
C VAL A 158 -3.55 14.24 -10.98
N GLY A 159 -4.57 14.48 -11.80
CA GLY A 159 -5.98 14.53 -11.38
C GLY A 159 -6.66 13.17 -11.58
N ALA A 160 -7.83 12.98 -10.99
CA ALA A 160 -8.69 11.83 -11.26
C ALA A 160 -9.45 12.07 -12.58
N ASP A 161 -9.29 11.17 -13.55
CA ASP A 161 -9.95 11.20 -14.85
C ASP A 161 -9.84 9.85 -15.55
N GLY A 162 -10.80 9.55 -16.46
CA GLY A 162 -10.82 8.32 -17.24
C GLY A 162 -11.56 7.16 -16.59
N ARG A 163 -11.60 6.01 -17.29
CA ARG A 163 -12.22 4.76 -16.83
C ARG A 163 -11.18 3.87 -16.18
N THR A 164 -11.62 2.86 -15.46
CA THR A 164 -10.73 1.90 -14.77
C THR A 164 -10.65 0.56 -15.51
N ASP A 165 -9.42 0.01 -15.68
CA ASP A 165 -9.16 -1.38 -16.11
C ASP A 165 -8.08 -2.02 -15.22
N LEU A 166 -8.44 -2.35 -13.99
CA LEU A 166 -7.50 -2.91 -13.02
C LEU A 166 -6.88 -4.25 -13.43
N PRO A 167 -7.60 -5.21 -14.06
CA PRO A 167 -6.99 -6.47 -14.51
C PRO A 167 -5.82 -6.28 -15.48
N ARG A 168 -5.96 -5.37 -16.43
CA ARG A 168 -4.90 -5.02 -17.38
C ARG A 168 -3.73 -4.33 -16.68
N VAL A 169 -4.04 -3.33 -15.88
CA VAL A 169 -3.09 -2.55 -15.10
C VAL A 169 -2.29 -3.44 -14.14
N ALA A 170 -2.95 -4.36 -13.44
CA ALA A 170 -2.27 -5.27 -12.53
C ALA A 170 -1.25 -6.18 -13.21
N LYS A 171 -1.53 -6.63 -14.44
CA LYS A 171 -0.57 -7.40 -15.25
C LYS A 171 0.66 -6.54 -15.62
N GLU A 172 0.43 -5.30 -16.01
CA GLU A 172 1.50 -4.35 -16.36
C GLU A 172 2.35 -4.00 -15.12
N ILE A 173 1.71 -3.68 -14.00
CA ILE A 173 2.38 -3.41 -12.72
C ILE A 173 3.20 -4.63 -12.27
N ALA A 174 2.61 -5.83 -12.30
CA ALA A 174 3.31 -7.06 -11.94
C ALA A 174 4.55 -7.32 -12.80
N ASN A 175 4.54 -6.92 -14.07
CA ASN A 175 5.71 -7.00 -14.95
C ASN A 175 6.75 -5.92 -14.64
N SER A 176 6.32 -4.77 -14.14
CA SER A 176 7.18 -3.62 -13.84
C SER A 176 7.85 -3.71 -12.46
N ILE A 177 7.41 -4.63 -11.58
CA ILE A 177 8.01 -4.85 -10.27
C ILE A 177 8.95 -6.07 -10.33
N PRO A 178 10.28 -5.88 -10.43
CA PRO A 178 11.22 -6.98 -10.67
C PRO A 178 11.48 -7.86 -9.45
N ARG A 179 11.18 -7.37 -8.25
CA ARG A 179 11.46 -8.07 -6.98
C ARG A 179 10.22 -8.12 -6.11
N ARG A 180 10.06 -9.20 -5.35
CA ARG A 180 8.97 -9.37 -4.39
C ARG A 180 8.97 -8.24 -3.37
N GLY A 181 7.79 -7.84 -2.92
CA GLY A 181 7.58 -6.77 -1.95
C GLY A 181 6.12 -6.64 -1.58
N LEU A 182 5.82 -5.62 -0.80
CA LEU A 182 4.46 -5.23 -0.46
C LEU A 182 3.90 -4.34 -1.56
N VAL A 183 2.74 -4.70 -2.09
CA VAL A 183 1.96 -3.91 -3.04
C VAL A 183 0.70 -3.44 -2.33
N VAL A 184 0.51 -2.13 -2.18
CA VAL A 184 -0.70 -1.53 -1.59
C VAL A 184 -1.49 -0.90 -2.71
N VAL A 185 -2.66 -1.48 -3.00
CA VAL A 185 -3.61 -0.96 -4.00
C VAL A 185 -4.62 -0.08 -3.26
N ILE A 186 -4.83 1.13 -3.76
CA ILE A 186 -5.75 2.14 -3.20
C ILE A 186 -6.73 2.54 -4.30
N SER A 187 -7.99 2.13 -4.17
CA SER A 187 -9.04 2.29 -5.21
C SER A 187 -10.42 2.21 -4.58
N ASP A 188 -11.42 2.77 -5.23
CA ASP A 188 -12.84 2.61 -4.87
C ASP A 188 -13.49 1.36 -5.51
N LEU A 189 -12.76 0.69 -6.40
CA LEU A 189 -13.17 -0.55 -7.08
C LEU A 189 -14.46 -0.42 -7.92
N LEU A 190 -14.89 0.79 -8.24
CA LEU A 190 -16.07 1.00 -9.09
C LEU A 190 -15.74 0.64 -10.55
N GLY A 191 -16.72 0.05 -11.24
CA GLY A 191 -16.58 -0.34 -12.65
C GLY A 191 -15.55 -1.45 -12.92
N VAL A 192 -15.05 -2.13 -11.91
CA VAL A 192 -13.99 -3.15 -12.05
C VAL A 192 -14.60 -4.55 -12.16
N ASP A 193 -14.94 -4.95 -13.39
CA ASP A 193 -15.18 -6.35 -13.71
C ASP A 193 -13.86 -7.13 -13.56
N ASN A 194 -13.89 -8.28 -12.86
CA ASN A 194 -12.70 -9.14 -12.69
C ASN A 194 -11.55 -8.57 -11.82
N LEU A 195 -11.84 -7.67 -10.88
CA LEU A 195 -10.87 -7.18 -9.87
C LEU A 195 -9.98 -8.31 -9.31
N MET A 196 -10.59 -9.44 -8.97
CA MET A 196 -9.88 -10.57 -8.36
C MET A 196 -8.85 -11.20 -9.30
N GLU A 197 -9.02 -11.11 -10.61
CA GLU A 197 -8.03 -11.58 -11.58
C GLU A 197 -6.75 -10.73 -11.51
N GLY A 198 -6.90 -9.41 -11.49
CA GLY A 198 -5.78 -8.49 -11.37
C GLY A 198 -4.98 -8.69 -10.09
N LEU A 199 -5.67 -8.73 -8.96
CA LEU A 199 -5.03 -8.95 -7.65
C LEU A 199 -4.39 -10.34 -7.54
N ARG A 200 -4.99 -11.38 -8.17
CA ARG A 200 -4.41 -12.73 -8.25
C ARG A 200 -3.06 -12.72 -8.96
N VAL A 201 -2.93 -11.97 -10.05
CA VAL A 201 -1.66 -11.86 -10.80
C VAL A 201 -0.54 -11.35 -9.89
N LEU A 202 -0.79 -10.29 -9.11
CA LEU A 202 0.19 -9.76 -8.15
C LEU A 202 0.57 -10.81 -7.09
N ARG A 203 -0.39 -11.53 -6.54
CA ARG A 203 -0.14 -12.61 -5.56
C ARG A 203 0.66 -13.78 -6.16
N GLN A 204 0.32 -14.21 -7.39
CA GLN A 204 1.04 -15.29 -8.09
C GLN A 204 2.51 -14.95 -8.37
N ARG A 205 2.84 -13.68 -8.56
CA ARG A 205 4.21 -13.17 -8.65
C ARG A 205 4.94 -13.18 -7.30
N GLY A 206 4.25 -13.55 -6.23
CA GLY A 206 4.81 -13.66 -4.88
C GLY A 206 4.87 -12.33 -4.13
N HIS A 207 4.16 -11.30 -4.61
CA HIS A 207 3.99 -10.08 -3.84
C HIS A 207 3.04 -10.32 -2.67
N ASP A 208 3.30 -9.62 -1.58
CA ASP A 208 2.32 -9.42 -0.54
C ASP A 208 1.40 -8.27 -0.98
N VAL A 209 0.08 -8.46 -0.89
CA VAL A 209 -0.87 -7.50 -1.45
C VAL A 209 -1.83 -7.05 -0.37
N ALA A 210 -1.97 -5.74 -0.23
CA ALA A 210 -3.00 -5.09 0.57
C ALA A 210 -3.89 -4.24 -0.34
N LEU A 211 -5.18 -4.26 -0.06
CA LEU A 211 -6.20 -3.50 -0.77
C LEU A 211 -6.87 -2.53 0.21
N MET A 212 -6.68 -1.24 -0.02
CA MET A 212 -7.41 -0.17 0.65
C MET A 212 -8.57 0.27 -0.24
N HIS A 213 -9.78 -0.10 0.16
CA HIS A 213 -11.01 0.21 -0.54
C HIS A 213 -11.56 1.53 -0.02
N VAL A 214 -11.34 2.61 -0.77
CA VAL A 214 -11.69 3.99 -0.37
C VAL A 214 -13.08 4.34 -0.88
N LEU A 215 -13.98 4.68 0.04
CA LEU A 215 -15.36 5.04 -0.25
C LEU A 215 -15.70 6.38 0.40
N HIS A 216 -16.53 7.18 -0.28
CA HIS A 216 -17.10 8.40 0.28
C HIS A 216 -18.29 8.09 1.20
N ASP A 217 -18.57 8.95 2.18
CA ASP A 217 -19.71 8.75 3.08
C ASP A 217 -21.04 8.68 2.35
N ASP A 218 -21.22 9.51 1.33
CA ASP A 218 -22.44 9.49 0.50
C ASP A 218 -22.66 8.14 -0.19
N GLU A 219 -21.58 7.44 -0.57
CA GLU A 219 -21.67 6.10 -1.16
C GLU A 219 -22.08 5.06 -0.11
N LEU A 220 -21.60 5.21 1.13
CA LEU A 220 -21.85 4.26 2.20
C LEU A 220 -23.20 4.48 2.89
N ASP A 221 -23.60 5.73 3.04
CA ASP A 221 -24.81 6.09 3.79
C ASP A 221 -26.01 6.38 2.89
N PHE A 222 -25.76 6.75 1.60
CA PHE A 222 -26.76 7.12 0.59
C PHE A 222 -27.84 8.07 1.13
N ASP A 223 -27.39 9.13 1.83
CA ASP A 223 -28.30 10.08 2.49
C ASP A 223 -28.59 11.29 1.59
N PHE A 224 -29.21 11.01 0.43
CA PHE A 224 -29.67 12.03 -0.50
C PHE A 224 -31.16 12.29 -0.30
N SER A 225 -31.59 13.55 -0.48
CA SER A 225 -32.97 13.98 -0.32
C SER A 225 -33.49 14.80 -1.50
N GLY A 226 -34.78 14.60 -1.84
CA GLY A 226 -35.42 15.29 -2.95
C GLY A 226 -35.16 14.63 -4.30
N ALA A 227 -35.68 15.23 -5.39
CA ALA A 227 -35.41 14.78 -6.74
C ALA A 227 -33.96 15.03 -7.09
N THR A 228 -33.20 14.01 -7.38
CA THR A 228 -31.75 14.06 -7.60
C THR A 228 -31.42 13.53 -8.99
N ARG A 229 -30.48 14.20 -9.66
CA ARG A 229 -29.85 13.71 -10.88
C ARG A 229 -28.47 13.18 -10.50
N PHE A 230 -28.26 11.89 -10.65
CA PHE A 230 -26.95 11.27 -10.57
C PHE A 230 -26.30 11.28 -11.95
N GLU A 231 -25.06 11.74 -12.04
CA GLU A 231 -24.28 11.78 -13.26
C GLU A 231 -23.09 10.82 -13.15
N GLY A 232 -22.84 10.06 -14.22
CA GLY A 232 -21.69 9.16 -14.30
C GLY A 232 -20.39 9.95 -14.34
N LEU A 233 -19.41 9.61 -13.48
CA LEU A 233 -18.08 10.22 -13.49
C LEU A 233 -17.15 9.58 -14.52
N GLU A 234 -17.50 8.40 -15.01
CA GLU A 234 -16.73 7.65 -16.02
C GLU A 234 -17.50 7.43 -17.33
N SER A 235 -18.76 7.90 -17.40
CA SER A 235 -19.61 7.82 -18.59
C SER A 235 -20.51 9.06 -18.66
N ASP A 236 -21.08 9.33 -19.85
CA ASP A 236 -22.06 10.41 -20.05
C ASP A 236 -23.48 10.02 -19.58
N ASP A 237 -23.62 8.91 -18.86
CA ASP A 237 -24.90 8.42 -18.37
C ASP A 237 -25.38 9.26 -17.20
N PHE A 238 -26.70 9.42 -17.09
CA PHE A 238 -27.32 10.05 -15.94
C PHE A 238 -28.63 9.34 -15.53
N LEU A 239 -28.95 9.43 -14.25
CA LEU A 239 -30.14 8.86 -13.66
C LEU A 239 -30.89 9.94 -12.87
N ASN A 240 -32.09 10.30 -13.31
CA ASN A 240 -33.01 11.14 -12.53
C ASN A 240 -33.89 10.24 -11.68
N CYS A 241 -33.83 10.37 -10.38
CA CYS A 241 -34.61 9.50 -9.50
C CYS A 241 -34.94 10.16 -8.16
N ASN A 242 -35.81 9.49 -7.39
CA ASN A 242 -35.98 9.79 -5.98
C ASN A 242 -35.06 8.88 -5.16
N PRO A 243 -33.97 9.42 -4.56
CA PRO A 243 -32.98 8.60 -3.84
C PRO A 243 -33.60 7.77 -2.71
N ARG A 244 -34.61 8.30 -2.02
CA ARG A 244 -35.27 7.58 -0.91
C ARG A 244 -35.89 6.26 -1.36
N ALA A 245 -36.43 6.21 -2.58
CA ALA A 245 -37.00 4.98 -3.13
C ALA A 245 -35.96 3.94 -3.53
N LEU A 246 -34.73 4.39 -3.85
CA LEU A 246 -33.64 3.52 -4.27
C LEU A 246 -32.73 3.10 -3.12
N ARG A 247 -32.75 3.82 -1.99
CA ARG A 247 -31.79 3.70 -0.89
C ARG A 247 -31.65 2.27 -0.38
N GLU A 248 -32.76 1.59 -0.11
CA GLU A 248 -32.74 0.22 0.44
C GLU A 248 -32.07 -0.75 -0.54
N GLY A 249 -32.49 -0.76 -1.80
CA GLY A 249 -31.92 -1.64 -2.82
C GLY A 249 -30.45 -1.31 -3.13
N TYR A 250 -30.06 -0.02 -3.11
CA TYR A 250 -28.69 0.40 -3.28
C TYR A 250 -27.79 -0.11 -2.13
N LEU A 251 -28.22 0.11 -0.88
CA LEU A 251 -27.43 -0.32 0.29
C LEU A 251 -27.32 -1.85 0.37
N GLU A 252 -28.36 -2.58 -0.03
CA GLU A 252 -28.32 -4.05 -0.11
C GLU A 252 -27.27 -4.49 -1.15
N ALA A 253 -27.31 -3.93 -2.36
CA ALA A 253 -26.35 -4.24 -3.42
C ALA A 253 -24.91 -3.86 -3.03
N LEU A 254 -24.72 -2.69 -2.40
CA LEU A 254 -23.42 -2.25 -1.91
C LEU A 254 -22.87 -3.22 -0.85
N ASN A 255 -23.68 -3.57 0.16
CA ASN A 255 -23.28 -4.50 1.21
C ASN A 255 -22.91 -5.88 0.64
N GLU A 256 -23.66 -6.37 -0.33
CA GLU A 256 -23.35 -7.62 -1.03
C GLU A 256 -22.00 -7.52 -1.77
N PHE A 257 -21.75 -6.42 -2.47
CA PHE A 257 -20.48 -6.16 -3.16
C PHE A 257 -19.31 -6.12 -2.18
N LEU A 258 -19.43 -5.37 -1.07
CA LEU A 258 -18.40 -5.27 -0.04
C LEU A 258 -18.09 -6.64 0.59
N ALA A 259 -19.14 -7.42 0.91
CA ALA A 259 -18.99 -8.76 1.47
C ALA A 259 -18.32 -9.73 0.48
N LYS A 260 -18.71 -9.71 -0.80
CA LYS A 260 -18.09 -10.50 -1.87
C LYS A 260 -16.61 -10.14 -2.04
N THR A 261 -16.31 -8.85 -2.09
CA THR A 261 -14.92 -8.35 -2.23
C THR A 261 -14.05 -8.78 -1.06
N LYS A 262 -14.51 -8.57 0.18
CA LYS A 262 -13.80 -9.00 1.39
C LYS A 262 -13.54 -10.51 1.42
N LYS A 263 -14.56 -11.32 1.09
CA LYS A 263 -14.45 -12.78 1.02
C LYS A 263 -13.47 -13.24 -0.07
N ALA A 264 -13.47 -12.58 -1.22
CA ALA A 264 -12.55 -12.88 -2.32
C ALA A 264 -11.10 -12.52 -1.98
N CYS A 265 -10.86 -11.38 -1.35
CA CYS A 265 -9.55 -11.00 -0.82
C CYS A 265 -9.03 -12.03 0.19
N GLY A 266 -9.86 -12.47 1.12
CA GLY A 266 -9.50 -13.51 2.09
C GLY A 266 -9.06 -14.83 1.44
N ARG A 267 -9.75 -15.26 0.37
CA ARG A 267 -9.37 -16.49 -0.40
C ARG A 267 -8.01 -16.37 -1.08
N LEU A 268 -7.62 -15.15 -1.47
CA LEU A 268 -6.34 -14.87 -2.12
C LEU A 268 -5.24 -14.49 -1.12
N SER A 269 -5.52 -14.51 0.17
CA SER A 269 -4.62 -13.99 1.22
C SER A 269 -4.18 -12.55 0.92
N ILE A 270 -5.14 -11.71 0.56
CA ILE A 270 -4.98 -10.27 0.36
C ILE A 270 -5.55 -9.56 1.58
N ASP A 271 -4.79 -8.65 2.16
CA ASP A 271 -5.25 -7.83 3.28
C ASP A 271 -6.25 -6.80 2.75
N TYR A 272 -7.50 -6.91 3.17
CA TYR A 272 -8.57 -5.99 2.77
C TYR A 272 -8.90 -5.03 3.89
N MET A 273 -8.88 -3.75 3.58
CA MET A 273 -9.29 -2.68 4.49
C MET A 273 -10.24 -1.72 3.76
N GLN A 274 -11.46 -1.59 4.27
CA GLN A 274 -12.39 -0.55 3.85
C GLN A 274 -12.03 0.74 4.59
N VAL A 275 -12.06 1.86 3.89
CA VAL A 275 -11.67 3.18 4.39
C VAL A 275 -12.71 4.21 3.97
N ARG A 276 -13.21 5.01 4.91
CA ARG A 276 -14.07 6.17 4.65
C ARG A 276 -13.24 7.44 4.48
N THR A 277 -13.62 8.30 3.54
CA THR A 277 -12.90 9.57 3.34
C THR A 277 -13.01 10.54 4.51
N SER A 278 -14.02 10.39 5.37
CA SER A 278 -14.18 11.17 6.62
C SER A 278 -13.33 10.66 7.79
N GLU A 279 -12.76 9.46 7.70
CA GLU A 279 -11.93 8.92 8.77
C GLU A 279 -10.62 9.70 8.91
N PRO A 280 -10.16 10.00 10.15
CA PRO A 280 -8.86 10.61 10.35
C PRO A 280 -7.74 9.72 9.80
N LEU A 281 -6.89 10.30 8.96
CA LEU A 281 -5.82 9.57 8.25
C LEU A 281 -4.89 8.80 9.19
N ASP A 282 -4.59 9.35 10.37
CA ASP A 282 -3.75 8.70 11.37
C ASP A 282 -4.41 7.44 11.96
N ALA A 283 -5.74 7.44 12.13
CA ALA A 283 -6.48 6.27 12.59
C ALA A 283 -6.47 5.17 11.53
N VAL A 284 -6.65 5.51 10.25
CA VAL A 284 -6.56 4.57 9.12
C VAL A 284 -5.18 3.93 9.04
N LEU A 285 -4.11 4.75 9.11
CA LEU A 285 -2.73 4.25 9.07
C LEU A 285 -2.41 3.36 10.28
N ALA A 286 -2.85 3.76 11.49
CA ALA A 286 -2.68 2.96 12.69
C ALA A 286 -3.38 1.60 12.57
N SER A 287 -4.64 1.60 12.10
CA SER A 287 -5.42 0.38 11.87
C SER A 287 -4.76 -0.54 10.85
N PHE A 288 -4.28 0.02 9.73
CA PHE A 288 -3.57 -0.72 8.71
C PHE A 288 -2.29 -1.39 9.25
N LEU A 289 -1.48 -0.64 9.97
CA LEU A 289 -0.25 -1.16 10.56
C LEU A 289 -0.53 -2.21 11.63
N ALA A 290 -1.54 -2.00 12.48
CA ALA A 290 -1.95 -2.95 13.52
C ALA A 290 -2.49 -4.25 12.93
N SER A 291 -3.31 -4.19 11.88
CA SER A 291 -3.85 -5.38 11.20
C SER A 291 -2.73 -6.28 10.66
N ARG A 292 -1.65 -5.68 10.16
CA ARG A 292 -0.50 -6.42 9.65
C ARG A 292 0.37 -7.03 10.75
N GLN A 293 0.36 -6.48 11.98
CA GLN A 293 1.02 -7.10 13.13
C GLN A 293 0.27 -8.34 13.62
N ALA A 294 -1.07 -8.31 13.56
CA ALA A 294 -1.92 -9.37 14.07
C ALA A 294 -2.00 -10.60 13.15
N LEU A 295 -1.55 -10.48 11.88
CA LEU A 295 -1.56 -11.60 10.95
C LEU A 295 -0.60 -12.69 11.43
N PRO A 296 -1.10 -13.93 11.66
CA PRO A 296 -0.22 -15.02 12.02
C PRO A 296 0.80 -15.22 10.91
N LYS A 297 2.09 -15.28 11.28
CA LYS A 297 3.16 -15.63 10.34
C LYS A 297 2.72 -16.91 9.64
N LEU A 298 2.39 -16.84 8.37
CA LEU A 298 2.05 -18.00 7.57
C LEU A 298 3.21 -19.00 7.72
N LYS A 299 2.98 -20.04 8.53
CA LYS A 299 3.86 -21.21 8.54
C LYS A 299 3.81 -21.79 7.13
N ARG A 300 4.87 -21.64 6.38
CA ARG A 300 5.11 -22.37 5.14
C ARG A 300 5.56 -23.78 5.46
#